data_a2b92c5b2c5d230642feb276270b1661
#
_entry.id   a2b92c5b2c5d230642feb276270b1661
#
_cell.length_a   1.000
_cell.length_b   1.000
_cell.length_c   1.000
_cell.angle_alpha   90.00
_cell.angle_beta   90.00
_cell.angle_gamma   90.00
#
_symmetry.space_group_name_H-M   'P 1'
#
loop_
_entity.id
_entity.type
_entity.pdbx_description
1 polymer ?
#
loop_
_entity_poly.entity_id
_entity_poly.type
_entity_poly.pdbx_seq_one_letter_code
_entity_poly.pdbx_strand_id
1 'polypeptide(L)'
;MVNVAEQLKLPFLQIQKQAELVKITGETDLSSIEKSAGYALTLLDNYLLGLRLNHDKLKLTQEPVSISAVLYESGELLENLAKQYGVDLELNISGKYGPVMAHRNGLRSAIVSLGTSLIESIGSQQNTKLKLHLATHRCRYGIVAGVYANNMDINTELLRQGRRIYGQARQPLANLTHTPGAGIFVADSIFKAMSLNLQASRHQRLYGLGAVMKPSQQLQLI
;
A
#
# COMPACT_ATOMS: atom_id res chain seq x y z
N MET A 1 12.07 -12.62 3.20
CA MET A 1 12.24 -12.91 1.75
C MET A 1 11.10 -13.74 1.16
N VAL A 2 10.56 -14.75 1.82
CA VAL A 2 9.48 -15.61 1.28
C VAL A 2 8.24 -14.80 0.84
N ASN A 3 7.75 -13.87 1.65
CA ASN A 3 6.56 -13.07 1.33
C ASN A 3 6.71 -12.15 0.10
N VAL A 4 7.90 -11.60 -0.13
CA VAL A 4 8.14 -10.77 -1.32
C VAL A 4 8.23 -11.62 -2.57
N ALA A 5 8.87 -12.78 -2.46
CA ALA A 5 8.92 -13.74 -3.57
C ALA A 5 7.51 -14.21 -3.95
N GLU A 6 6.61 -14.41 -2.97
CA GLU A 6 5.21 -14.78 -3.24
C GLU A 6 4.40 -13.65 -3.87
N GLN A 7 4.56 -12.42 -3.40
CA GLN A 7 3.91 -11.25 -4.01
C GLN A 7 4.39 -10.99 -5.44
N LEU A 8 5.66 -11.23 -5.72
CA LEU A 8 6.21 -11.12 -7.08
C LEU A 8 5.77 -12.28 -7.99
N LYS A 9 5.39 -13.43 -7.43
CA LYS A 9 4.99 -14.60 -8.20
C LYS A 9 3.78 -14.31 -9.10
N LEU A 10 2.78 -13.59 -8.60
CA LEU A 10 1.57 -13.29 -9.37
C LEU A 10 1.86 -12.44 -10.62
N PRO A 11 2.50 -11.25 -10.53
CA PRO A 11 2.79 -10.48 -11.74
C PRO A 11 3.68 -11.23 -12.73
N PHE A 12 4.61 -12.06 -12.25
CA PHE A 12 5.41 -12.91 -13.16
C PHE A 12 4.59 -14.00 -13.84
N LEU A 13 3.66 -14.66 -13.13
CA LEU A 13 2.73 -15.62 -13.72
C LEU A 13 1.80 -14.95 -14.74
N GLN A 14 1.39 -13.70 -14.50
CA GLN A 14 0.59 -12.94 -15.46
C GLN A 14 1.38 -12.63 -16.73
N ILE A 15 2.63 -12.18 -16.60
CA ILE A 15 3.52 -11.95 -17.74
C ILE A 15 3.71 -13.24 -18.54
N GLN A 16 3.97 -14.36 -17.85
CA GLN A 16 4.13 -15.67 -18.49
C GLN A 16 2.85 -16.09 -19.25
N LYS A 17 1.69 -15.99 -18.60
CA LYS A 17 0.40 -16.35 -19.21
C LYS A 17 0.08 -15.48 -20.43
N GLN A 18 0.36 -14.18 -20.35
CA GLN A 18 0.19 -13.26 -21.48
C GLN A 18 1.12 -13.64 -22.65
N ALA A 19 2.39 -13.94 -22.36
CA ALA A 19 3.35 -14.38 -23.36
C ALA A 19 2.96 -15.72 -24.01
N GLU A 20 2.34 -16.63 -23.25
CA GLU A 20 1.78 -17.89 -23.78
C GLU A 20 0.56 -17.63 -24.69
N LEU A 21 -0.35 -16.75 -24.30
CA LEU A 21 -1.50 -16.36 -25.13
C LEU A 21 -1.06 -15.78 -26.47
N VAL A 22 -0.05 -14.91 -26.48
CA VAL A 22 0.53 -14.34 -27.71
C VAL A 22 0.99 -15.46 -28.67
N LYS A 23 1.61 -16.52 -28.15
CA LYS A 23 2.06 -17.65 -28.98
C LYS A 23 0.89 -18.43 -29.60
N ILE A 24 -0.27 -18.46 -28.93
CA ILE A 24 -1.44 -19.23 -29.36
C ILE A 24 -2.33 -18.39 -30.28
N THR A 25 -2.58 -17.15 -29.96
CA THR A 25 -3.55 -16.29 -30.66
C THR A 25 -2.92 -15.36 -31.70
N GLY A 26 -1.62 -15.14 -31.60
CA GLY A 26 -0.90 -14.14 -32.42
C GLY A 26 -1.23 -12.68 -32.07
N GLU A 27 -2.19 -12.45 -31.17
CA GLU A 27 -2.56 -11.13 -30.68
C GLU A 27 -1.70 -10.76 -29.48
N THR A 28 -0.99 -9.64 -29.59
CA THR A 28 -0.04 -9.20 -28.56
C THR A 28 -0.65 -8.05 -27.75
N ASP A 29 -1.06 -8.32 -26.51
CA ASP A 29 -1.36 -7.27 -25.54
C ASP A 29 -0.08 -6.90 -24.74
N LEU A 30 0.83 -6.20 -25.42
CA LEU A 30 2.06 -5.68 -24.82
C LEU A 30 1.77 -4.75 -23.64
N SER A 31 0.67 -4.01 -23.68
CA SER A 31 0.27 -3.08 -22.60
C SER A 31 0.01 -3.81 -21.28
N SER A 32 -0.59 -4.99 -21.32
CA SER A 32 -0.84 -5.81 -20.13
C SER A 32 0.46 -6.40 -19.55
N ILE A 33 1.37 -6.82 -20.42
CA ILE A 33 2.69 -7.32 -20.01
C ILE A 33 3.49 -6.19 -19.36
N GLU A 34 3.52 -5.01 -19.99
CA GLU A 34 4.23 -3.83 -19.47
C GLU A 34 3.68 -3.39 -18.11
N LYS A 35 2.37 -3.35 -17.94
CA LYS A 35 1.72 -3.04 -16.66
C LYS A 35 2.08 -4.04 -15.57
N SER A 36 2.06 -5.33 -15.87
CA SER A 36 2.41 -6.39 -14.91
C SER A 36 3.88 -6.34 -14.51
N ALA A 37 4.77 -6.07 -15.47
CA ALA A 37 6.19 -5.89 -15.21
C ALA A 37 6.46 -4.63 -14.38
N GLY A 38 5.85 -3.50 -14.73
CA GLY A 38 5.95 -2.25 -13.96
C GLY A 38 5.47 -2.39 -12.52
N TYR A 39 4.37 -3.13 -12.32
CA TYR A 39 3.87 -3.45 -11.00
C TYR A 39 4.86 -4.30 -10.19
N ALA A 40 5.44 -5.36 -10.78
CA ALA A 40 6.44 -6.19 -10.13
C ALA A 40 7.67 -5.39 -9.69
N LEU A 41 8.16 -4.49 -10.57
CA LEU A 41 9.27 -3.60 -10.25
C LEU A 41 8.92 -2.64 -9.10
N THR A 42 7.73 -2.05 -9.11
CA THR A 42 7.26 -1.16 -8.03
C THR A 42 7.21 -1.89 -6.67
N LEU A 43 6.73 -3.13 -6.64
CA LEU A 43 6.74 -3.95 -5.42
C LEU A 43 8.17 -4.19 -4.91
N LEU A 44 9.07 -4.55 -5.81
CA LEU A 44 10.47 -4.82 -5.47
C LEU A 44 11.16 -3.56 -4.92
N ASP A 45 11.00 -2.43 -5.61
CA ASP A 45 11.58 -1.15 -5.21
C ASP A 45 11.06 -0.69 -3.84
N ASN A 46 9.75 -0.80 -3.61
CA ASN A 46 9.14 -0.46 -2.33
C ASN A 46 9.69 -1.35 -1.20
N TYR A 47 9.87 -2.63 -1.45
CA TYR A 47 10.41 -3.54 -0.46
C TYR A 47 11.89 -3.25 -0.16
N LEU A 48 12.71 -3.03 -1.18
CA LEU A 48 14.11 -2.64 -1.04
C LEU A 48 14.23 -1.31 -0.29
N LEU A 49 13.36 -0.34 -0.60
CA LEU A 49 13.28 0.92 0.14
C LEU A 49 12.98 0.67 1.63
N GLY A 50 11.96 -0.12 1.95
CA GLY A 50 11.61 -0.48 3.32
C GLY A 50 12.77 -1.12 4.08
N LEU A 51 13.50 -2.03 3.45
CA LEU A 51 14.68 -2.65 4.03
C LEU A 51 15.80 -1.65 4.31
N ARG A 52 16.14 -0.79 3.32
CA ARG A 52 17.17 0.24 3.48
C ARG A 52 16.83 1.22 4.59
N LEU A 53 15.61 1.75 4.60
CA LEU A 53 15.16 2.69 5.62
C LEU A 53 15.23 2.10 7.04
N ASN A 54 14.94 0.82 7.17
CA ASN A 54 14.98 0.15 8.46
C ASN A 54 16.41 -0.21 8.90
N HIS A 55 17.24 -0.68 7.97
CA HIS A 55 18.62 -1.05 8.24
C HIS A 55 19.48 0.18 8.56
N ASP A 56 19.41 1.20 7.71
CA ASP A 56 20.31 2.36 7.77
C ASP A 56 19.75 3.48 8.66
N LYS A 57 18.55 3.29 9.23
CA LYS A 57 17.82 4.29 10.03
C LYS A 57 17.76 5.66 9.33
N LEU A 58 17.66 5.65 8.02
CA LEU A 58 17.57 6.85 7.20
C LEU A 58 16.30 7.63 7.50
N LYS A 59 16.40 8.94 7.51
CA LYS A 59 15.26 9.84 7.65
C LYS A 59 14.90 10.39 6.28
N LEU A 60 13.61 10.38 5.97
CA LEU A 60 13.08 11.05 4.78
C LEU A 60 12.72 12.48 5.13
N THR A 61 13.22 13.42 4.33
CA THR A 61 12.92 14.85 4.50
C THR A 61 11.45 15.10 4.20
N GLN A 62 10.76 15.76 5.12
CA GLN A 62 9.38 16.15 4.93
C GLN A 62 9.28 17.47 4.18
N GLU A 63 8.31 17.55 3.29
CA GLU A 63 7.93 18.72 2.49
C GLU A 63 6.42 18.92 2.51
N PRO A 64 5.90 20.11 2.14
CA PRO A 64 4.46 20.30 1.97
C PRO A 64 3.93 19.46 0.81
N VAL A 65 3.03 18.50 1.09
CA VAL A 65 2.49 17.55 0.12
C VAL A 65 0.97 17.59 0.11
N SER A 66 0.38 17.60 -1.09
CA SER A 66 -1.06 17.40 -1.26
C SER A 66 -1.41 15.93 -1.05
N ILE A 67 -2.07 15.63 0.06
CA ILE A 67 -2.55 14.26 0.34
C ILE A 67 -3.47 13.76 -0.77
N SER A 68 -4.38 14.62 -1.24
CA SER A 68 -5.35 14.25 -2.28
C SER A 68 -4.63 13.78 -3.55
N ALA A 69 -3.62 14.52 -4.01
CA ALA A 69 -2.85 14.13 -5.18
C ALA A 69 -2.16 12.76 -4.98
N VAL A 70 -1.54 12.54 -3.82
CA VAL A 70 -0.87 11.27 -3.53
C VAL A 70 -1.86 10.10 -3.49
N LEU A 71 -3.06 10.28 -2.90
CA LEU A 71 -4.06 9.22 -2.87
C LEU A 71 -4.64 8.93 -4.25
N TYR A 72 -4.85 9.94 -5.11
CA TYR A 72 -5.25 9.73 -6.51
C TYR A 72 -4.20 8.93 -7.27
N GLU A 73 -2.94 9.34 -7.23
CA GLU A 73 -1.83 8.61 -7.86
C GLU A 73 -1.71 7.17 -7.34
N SER A 74 -1.90 6.98 -6.03
CA SER A 74 -1.87 5.64 -5.42
C SER A 74 -3.07 4.81 -5.89
N GLY A 75 -4.25 5.41 -6.04
CA GLY A 75 -5.44 4.75 -6.55
C GLY A 75 -5.26 4.24 -7.97
N GLU A 76 -4.71 5.07 -8.86
CA GLU A 76 -4.39 4.68 -10.25
C GLU A 76 -3.45 3.46 -10.31
N LEU A 77 -2.42 3.43 -9.44
CA LEU A 77 -1.50 2.30 -9.38
C LEU A 77 -2.16 1.02 -8.86
N LEU A 78 -3.13 1.14 -7.95
CA LEU A 78 -3.80 -0.01 -7.33
C LEU A 78 -5.02 -0.51 -8.13
N GLU A 79 -5.56 0.29 -9.05
CA GLU A 79 -6.82 0.00 -9.75
C GLU A 79 -6.80 -1.33 -10.51
N ASN A 80 -5.72 -1.57 -11.26
CA ASN A 80 -5.59 -2.81 -12.03
C ASN A 80 -5.50 -4.04 -11.13
N LEU A 81 -4.74 -3.94 -10.04
CA LEU A 81 -4.63 -5.01 -9.05
C LEU A 81 -5.98 -5.27 -8.37
N ALA A 82 -6.68 -4.23 -7.94
CA ALA A 82 -8.00 -4.35 -7.33
C ALA A 82 -8.98 -5.07 -8.27
N LYS A 83 -9.02 -4.71 -9.55
CA LYS A 83 -9.85 -5.38 -10.57
C LYS A 83 -9.52 -6.87 -10.71
N GLN A 84 -8.23 -7.24 -10.69
CA GLN A 84 -7.81 -8.63 -10.79
C GLN A 84 -8.26 -9.49 -9.61
N TYR A 85 -8.32 -8.90 -8.43
CA TYR A 85 -8.77 -9.57 -7.21
C TYR A 85 -10.27 -9.41 -6.94
N GLY A 86 -11.03 -8.76 -7.84
CA GLY A 86 -12.46 -8.52 -7.66
C GLY A 86 -12.77 -7.58 -6.47
N VAL A 87 -11.85 -6.68 -6.15
CA VAL A 87 -11.98 -5.69 -5.08
C VAL A 87 -12.38 -4.34 -5.66
N ASP A 88 -13.47 -3.76 -5.16
CA ASP A 88 -13.86 -2.39 -5.50
C ASP A 88 -12.95 -1.40 -4.78
N LEU A 89 -12.20 -0.60 -5.54
CA LEU A 89 -11.35 0.46 -4.99
C LEU A 89 -12.08 1.79 -4.99
N GLU A 90 -12.26 2.38 -3.82
CA GLU A 90 -12.93 3.68 -3.66
C GLU A 90 -11.97 4.73 -3.09
N LEU A 91 -12.01 5.93 -3.66
CA LEU A 91 -11.29 7.10 -3.16
C LEU A 91 -12.23 7.96 -2.30
N ASN A 92 -11.99 7.99 -1.00
CA ASN A 92 -12.82 8.73 -0.05
C ASN A 92 -12.05 9.94 0.50
N ILE A 93 -11.79 10.89 -0.38
CA ILE A 93 -11.04 12.11 -0.09
C ILE A 93 -12.05 13.21 0.25
N SER A 94 -12.56 13.17 1.49
CA SER A 94 -13.50 14.16 1.97
C SER A 94 -12.78 15.35 2.60
N GLY A 95 -13.12 16.57 2.13
CA GLY A 95 -12.64 17.83 2.68
C GLY A 95 -11.53 18.49 1.86
N LYS A 96 -11.52 19.82 1.90
CA LYS A 96 -10.42 20.63 1.35
C LYS A 96 -9.33 20.73 2.42
N TYR A 97 -8.37 19.83 2.39
CA TYR A 97 -7.22 19.89 3.29
C TYR A 97 -6.08 20.65 2.62
N GLY A 98 -5.44 21.53 3.36
CA GLY A 98 -4.16 22.11 2.96
C GLY A 98 -3.06 21.04 2.89
N PRO A 99 -1.88 21.39 2.36
CA PRO A 99 -0.73 20.51 2.33
C PRO A 99 -0.37 19.99 3.72
N VAL A 100 0.17 18.77 3.78
CA VAL A 100 0.70 18.17 5.01
C VAL A 100 2.20 17.99 4.90
N MET A 101 2.89 17.90 6.04
CA MET A 101 4.31 17.62 6.09
C MET A 101 4.54 16.11 5.91
N ALA A 102 5.06 15.71 4.75
CA ALA A 102 5.39 14.33 4.39
C ALA A 102 6.47 14.30 3.31
N HIS A 103 7.06 13.14 3.05
CA HIS A 103 7.87 12.90 1.85
C HIS A 103 6.97 12.32 0.77
N ARG A 104 6.76 13.04 -0.36
CA ARG A 104 5.77 12.70 -1.39
C ARG A 104 5.89 11.24 -1.89
N ASN A 105 7.06 10.87 -2.37
CA ASN A 105 7.28 9.52 -2.90
C ASN A 105 7.19 8.44 -1.79
N GLY A 106 7.66 8.74 -0.59
CA GLY A 106 7.52 7.85 0.57
C GLY A 106 6.06 7.62 0.93
N LEU A 107 5.25 8.67 1.01
CA LEU A 107 3.82 8.56 1.31
C LEU A 107 3.10 7.72 0.25
N ARG A 108 3.37 7.97 -1.05
CA ARG A 108 2.81 7.17 -2.14
C ARG A 108 3.21 5.69 -2.02
N SER A 109 4.50 5.40 -1.84
CA SER A 109 5.00 4.03 -1.69
C SER A 109 4.39 3.32 -0.47
N ALA A 110 4.20 4.01 0.64
CA ALA A 110 3.58 3.45 1.84
C ALA A 110 2.10 3.10 1.59
N ILE A 111 1.33 4.01 0.97
CA ILE A 111 -0.09 3.77 0.64
C ILE A 111 -0.23 2.64 -0.37
N VAL A 112 0.59 2.60 -1.43
CA VAL A 112 0.57 1.53 -2.44
C VAL A 112 0.92 0.19 -1.79
N SER A 113 1.96 0.12 -0.95
CA SER A 113 2.34 -1.13 -0.27
C SER A 113 1.25 -1.64 0.67
N LEU A 114 0.57 -0.75 1.41
CA LEU A 114 -0.59 -1.12 2.22
C LEU A 114 -1.75 -1.60 1.36
N GLY A 115 -2.10 -0.85 0.32
CA GLY A 115 -3.19 -1.16 -0.59
C GLY A 115 -3.00 -2.52 -1.26
N THR A 116 -1.81 -2.76 -1.81
CA THR A 116 -1.44 -4.05 -2.40
C THR A 116 -1.65 -5.21 -1.44
N SER A 117 -1.05 -5.13 -0.26
CA SER A 117 -1.14 -6.22 0.71
C SER A 117 -2.56 -6.47 1.20
N LEU A 118 -3.37 -5.43 1.34
CA LEU A 118 -4.77 -5.57 1.73
C LEU A 118 -5.61 -6.16 0.59
N ILE A 119 -5.42 -5.71 -0.66
CA ILE A 119 -6.12 -6.26 -1.84
C ILE A 119 -5.85 -7.77 -1.95
N GLU A 120 -4.59 -8.19 -1.86
CA GLU A 120 -4.21 -9.60 -1.93
C GLU A 120 -4.83 -10.43 -0.80
N SER A 121 -4.83 -9.89 0.41
CA SER A 121 -5.41 -10.56 1.58
C SER A 121 -6.94 -10.68 1.50
N ILE A 122 -7.61 -9.63 1.00
CA ILE A 122 -9.05 -9.56 0.84
C ILE A 122 -9.51 -10.46 -0.32
N GLY A 123 -8.86 -10.36 -1.48
CA GLY A 123 -9.21 -11.10 -2.69
C GLY A 123 -9.12 -12.61 -2.55
N SER A 124 -8.40 -13.11 -1.54
CA SER A 124 -8.36 -14.54 -1.21
C SER A 124 -9.62 -15.05 -0.48
N GLN A 125 -10.48 -14.16 0.01
CA GLN A 125 -11.72 -14.52 0.74
C GLN A 125 -12.90 -14.60 -0.25
N GLN A 126 -13.28 -15.80 -0.66
CA GLN A 126 -14.45 -16.04 -1.52
C GLN A 126 -15.75 -15.72 -0.75
N ASN A 127 -16.56 -14.77 -1.23
CA ASN A 127 -18.01 -14.60 -0.99
C ASN A 127 -18.57 -13.24 -0.58
N THR A 128 -17.84 -12.13 -0.61
CA THR A 128 -18.42 -10.81 -0.30
C THR A 128 -17.97 -9.75 -1.28
N LYS A 129 -18.83 -8.74 -1.55
CA LYS A 129 -18.40 -7.52 -2.26
C LYS A 129 -17.36 -6.81 -1.38
N LEU A 130 -16.11 -6.99 -1.74
CA LEU A 130 -14.98 -6.49 -0.98
C LEU A 130 -14.65 -5.10 -1.49
N LYS A 131 -14.57 -4.14 -0.57
CA LYS A 131 -14.26 -2.75 -0.87
C LYS A 131 -13.01 -2.32 -0.11
N LEU A 132 -12.10 -1.69 -0.83
CA LEU A 132 -10.94 -1.02 -0.27
C LEU A 132 -11.07 0.49 -0.47
N HIS A 133 -10.87 1.25 0.58
CA HIS A 133 -10.98 2.70 0.53
C HIS A 133 -9.63 3.34 0.81
N LEU A 134 -9.16 4.18 -0.11
CA LEU A 134 -8.11 5.14 0.18
C LEU A 134 -8.78 6.40 0.71
N ALA A 135 -8.57 6.73 1.98
CA ALA A 135 -9.34 7.78 2.61
C ALA A 135 -8.50 8.75 3.42
N THR A 136 -9.04 9.98 3.54
CA THR A 136 -8.53 11.00 4.45
C THR A 136 -9.63 11.44 5.42
N HIS A 137 -9.22 11.79 6.63
CA HIS A 137 -10.11 12.45 7.57
C HIS A 137 -9.31 13.32 8.56
N ARG A 138 -9.98 14.29 9.14
CA ARG A 138 -9.39 15.14 10.17
C ARG A 138 -9.49 14.46 11.53
N CYS A 139 -8.43 14.52 12.31
CA CYS A 139 -8.41 14.14 13.71
C CYS A 139 -7.87 15.28 14.58
N ARG A 140 -7.88 15.11 15.90
CA ARG A 140 -7.38 16.11 16.85
C ARG A 140 -5.91 16.49 16.59
N TYR A 141 -5.12 15.57 16.07
CA TYR A 141 -3.66 15.75 15.93
C TYR A 141 -3.22 16.10 14.51
N GLY A 142 -4.14 16.18 13.55
CA GLY A 142 -3.83 16.50 12.16
C GLY A 142 -4.76 15.83 11.16
N ILE A 143 -4.21 15.49 10.02
CA ILE A 143 -4.92 14.82 8.94
C ILE A 143 -4.42 13.38 8.85
N VAL A 144 -5.35 12.44 8.89
CA VAL A 144 -5.06 11.01 8.69
C VAL A 144 -5.20 10.69 7.22
N ALA A 145 -4.20 10.02 6.65
CA ALA A 145 -4.36 9.30 5.38
C ALA A 145 -4.11 7.82 5.63
N GLY A 146 -4.93 6.98 5.02
CA GLY A 146 -4.86 5.53 5.26
C GLY A 146 -5.64 4.72 4.25
N VAL A 147 -5.53 3.42 4.43
CA VAL A 147 -6.20 2.38 3.65
C VAL A 147 -7.15 1.63 4.58
N TYR A 148 -8.40 1.52 4.18
CA TYR A 148 -9.50 0.97 4.98
C TYR A 148 -10.25 -0.07 4.18
N ALA A 149 -10.77 -1.09 4.85
CA ALA A 149 -11.57 -2.11 4.20
C ALA A 149 -12.86 -2.40 4.96
N ASN A 150 -13.87 -2.85 4.24
CA ASN A 150 -15.03 -3.49 4.84
C ASN A 150 -14.71 -4.97 5.09
N ASN A 151 -15.43 -5.57 6.06
CA ASN A 151 -15.38 -7.02 6.34
C ASN A 151 -13.97 -7.60 6.62
N MET A 152 -13.04 -6.78 7.12
CA MET A 152 -11.71 -7.22 7.52
C MET A 152 -11.36 -6.66 8.90
N ASP A 153 -10.93 -7.53 9.80
CA ASP A 153 -10.41 -7.13 11.12
C ASP A 153 -8.99 -6.55 10.98
N ILE A 154 -8.90 -5.35 10.42
CA ILE A 154 -7.65 -4.60 10.39
C ILE A 154 -7.43 -3.97 11.75
N ASN A 155 -6.75 -4.68 12.61
CA ASN A 155 -6.55 -4.32 14.01
C ASN A 155 -5.06 -4.12 14.37
N THR A 156 -4.82 -3.80 15.62
CA THR A 156 -3.47 -3.61 16.16
C THR A 156 -2.62 -4.88 16.07
N GLU A 157 -3.24 -6.07 16.08
CA GLU A 157 -2.52 -7.34 15.99
C GLU A 157 -1.91 -7.54 14.59
N LEU A 158 -2.68 -7.21 13.53
CA LEU A 158 -2.18 -7.24 12.16
C LEU A 158 -0.97 -6.32 11.98
N LEU A 159 -1.04 -5.12 12.56
CA LEU A 159 0.09 -4.18 12.55
C LEU A 159 1.29 -4.73 13.33
N ARG A 160 1.05 -5.40 14.46
CA ARG A 160 2.11 -6.03 15.26
C ARG A 160 2.77 -7.17 14.50
N GLN A 161 2.01 -7.98 13.79
CA GLN A 161 2.52 -9.05 12.93
C GLN A 161 3.39 -8.50 11.80
N GLY A 162 2.94 -7.47 11.11
CA GLY A 162 3.75 -6.78 10.09
C GLY A 162 5.08 -6.26 10.62
N ARG A 163 5.09 -5.66 11.80
CA ARG A 163 6.31 -5.16 12.46
C ARG A 163 7.28 -6.27 12.88
N ARG A 164 6.79 -7.46 13.18
CA ARG A 164 7.63 -8.62 13.56
C ARG A 164 8.38 -9.23 12.39
N ILE A 165 7.97 -9.01 11.16
CA ILE A 165 8.58 -9.61 9.95
C ILE A 165 10.08 -9.30 9.89
N TYR A 166 10.49 -8.10 10.24
CA TYR A 166 11.92 -7.74 10.27
C TYR A 166 12.75 -8.56 11.25
N GLY A 167 12.23 -8.81 12.46
CA GLY A 167 12.93 -9.57 13.50
C GLY A 167 12.97 -11.08 13.26
N GLN A 168 12.08 -11.61 12.43
CA GLN A 168 11.90 -13.04 12.17
C GLN A 168 12.55 -13.53 10.87
N ALA A 169 13.28 -12.69 10.15
CA ALA A 169 13.96 -13.08 8.89
C ALA A 169 14.95 -14.26 9.04
N ARG A 170 15.18 -14.75 10.25
CA ARG A 170 16.02 -15.92 10.56
C ARG A 170 15.23 -17.21 10.79
N GLN A 171 13.90 -17.18 10.80
CA GLN A 171 13.08 -18.40 10.97
C GLN A 171 12.19 -18.60 9.72
N PRO A 172 12.00 -19.85 9.26
CA PRO A 172 11.07 -20.14 8.17
C PRO A 172 9.66 -19.77 8.61
N LEU A 173 9.06 -18.79 7.94
CA LEU A 173 7.71 -18.32 8.22
C LEU A 173 6.71 -19.24 7.52
N ALA A 174 6.42 -20.38 8.11
CA ALA A 174 5.52 -21.38 7.54
C ALA A 174 4.04 -20.94 7.42
N ASN A 175 3.63 -19.83 8.06
CA ASN A 175 2.21 -19.48 8.21
C ASN A 175 1.86 -18.07 7.72
N LEU A 176 2.65 -17.42 6.87
CA LEU A 176 2.39 -16.05 6.39
C LEU A 176 1.93 -15.97 4.92
N THR A 177 1.52 -17.06 4.33
CA THR A 177 1.17 -17.16 2.91
C THR A 177 -0.04 -16.33 2.48
N HIS A 178 -0.84 -15.80 3.43
CA HIS A 178 -2.05 -15.00 3.14
C HIS A 178 -2.20 -13.77 4.04
N THR A 179 -1.13 -13.33 4.69
CA THR A 179 -1.22 -12.15 5.57
C THR A 179 -0.58 -10.92 4.91
N PRO A 180 -1.19 -9.73 5.06
CA PRO A 180 -0.70 -8.48 4.46
C PRO A 180 0.59 -7.95 5.11
N GLY A 181 1.39 -8.82 5.71
CA GLY A 181 2.52 -8.47 6.54
C GLY A 181 3.64 -7.73 5.84
N ALA A 182 3.96 -8.09 4.60
CA ALA A 182 5.09 -7.46 3.87
C ALA A 182 4.82 -5.99 3.55
N GLY A 183 3.63 -5.66 3.04
CA GLY A 183 3.29 -4.27 2.74
C GLY A 183 3.10 -3.43 4.00
N ILE A 184 2.59 -4.01 5.09
CA ILE A 184 2.53 -3.35 6.39
C ILE A 184 3.94 -3.03 6.90
N PHE A 185 4.88 -3.98 6.78
CA PHE A 185 6.28 -3.76 7.14
C PHE A 185 6.91 -2.62 6.35
N VAL A 186 6.74 -2.61 5.02
CA VAL A 186 7.25 -1.56 4.14
C VAL A 186 6.66 -0.21 4.52
N ALA A 187 5.34 -0.13 4.65
CA ALA A 187 4.66 1.10 5.01
C ALA A 187 5.08 1.62 6.40
N ASP A 188 5.16 0.75 7.41
CA ASP A 188 5.61 1.13 8.76
C ASP A 188 7.06 1.66 8.74
N SER A 189 7.94 1.04 7.95
CA SER A 189 9.33 1.48 7.79
C SER A 189 9.42 2.87 7.15
N ILE A 190 8.63 3.11 6.09
CA ILE A 190 8.57 4.40 5.40
C ILE A 190 7.98 5.49 6.31
N PHE A 191 6.87 5.19 7.01
CA PHE A 191 6.28 6.15 7.94
C PHE A 191 7.23 6.50 9.07
N LYS A 192 7.94 5.54 9.65
CA LYS A 192 8.98 5.79 10.67
C LYS A 192 10.12 6.65 10.15
N ALA A 193 10.56 6.43 8.91
CA ALA A 193 11.58 7.26 8.27
C ALA A 193 11.14 8.71 8.09
N MET A 194 9.82 8.96 7.96
CA MET A 194 9.20 10.29 7.98
C MET A 194 8.89 10.80 9.39
N SER A 195 9.31 10.10 10.46
CA SER A 195 8.93 10.40 11.85
C SER A 195 7.40 10.39 12.08
N LEU A 196 6.69 9.57 11.32
CA LEU A 196 5.26 9.30 11.43
C LEU A 196 5.02 7.88 11.97
N ASN A 197 3.87 7.67 12.58
CA ASN A 197 3.49 6.36 13.10
C ASN A 197 2.32 5.78 12.31
N LEU A 198 2.52 4.60 11.75
CA LEU A 198 1.43 3.79 11.22
C LEU A 198 0.64 3.20 12.40
N GLN A 199 -0.67 3.36 12.39
CA GLN A 199 -1.55 2.89 13.45
C GLN A 199 -2.86 2.35 12.90
N ALA A 200 -3.51 1.48 13.69
CA ALA A 200 -4.89 1.12 13.42
C ALA A 200 -5.78 2.36 13.50
N SER A 201 -6.60 2.55 12.52
CA SER A 201 -7.44 3.73 12.36
C SER A 201 -8.84 3.34 11.92
N ARG A 202 -9.81 4.21 12.18
CA ARG A 202 -11.19 4.05 11.76
C ARG A 202 -11.62 5.25 10.91
N HIS A 203 -12.17 4.96 9.75
CA HIS A 203 -12.79 5.96 8.89
C HIS A 203 -14.27 5.61 8.72
N GLN A 204 -15.17 6.46 9.21
CA GLN A 204 -16.61 6.15 9.26
C GLN A 204 -16.87 4.80 10.00
N ARG A 205 -17.32 3.78 9.29
CA ARG A 205 -17.56 2.42 9.85
C ARG A 205 -16.51 1.40 9.41
N LEU A 206 -15.45 1.85 8.68
CA LEU A 206 -14.40 1.01 8.14
C LEU A 206 -13.20 0.98 9.08
N TYR A 207 -12.57 -0.17 9.18
CA TYR A 207 -11.31 -0.35 9.89
C TYR A 207 -10.14 -0.36 8.91
N GLY A 208 -9.00 0.16 9.31
CA GLY A 208 -7.85 0.26 8.44
C GLY A 208 -6.56 0.65 9.15
N LEU A 209 -5.55 0.91 8.36
CA LEU A 209 -4.26 1.41 8.79
C LEU A 209 -4.02 2.79 8.18
N GLY A 210 -3.57 3.73 9.00
CA GLY A 210 -3.28 5.08 8.55
C GLY A 210 -2.24 5.76 9.41
N ALA A 211 -1.75 6.89 8.92
CA ALA A 211 -0.82 7.73 9.65
C ALA A 211 -1.37 9.15 9.80
N VAL A 212 -1.09 9.77 10.94
CA VAL A 212 -1.45 11.17 11.22
C VAL A 212 -0.31 12.07 10.75
N MET A 213 -0.62 13.03 9.90
CA MET A 213 0.31 14.02 9.39
C MET A 213 -0.08 15.41 9.86
N LYS A 214 0.93 16.21 10.19
CA LYS A 214 0.71 17.61 10.60
C LYS A 214 0.40 18.45 9.35
N PRO A 215 -0.58 19.37 9.40
CA PRO A 215 -0.77 20.34 8.35
C PRO A 215 0.51 21.18 8.16
N SER A 216 0.82 21.50 6.92
CA SER A 216 1.88 22.47 6.63
C SER A 216 1.44 23.86 7.12
N GLN A 217 2.35 24.57 7.75
CA GLN A 217 2.12 25.97 8.14
C GLN A 217 2.31 26.95 6.97
N GLN A 218 2.72 26.44 5.82
CA GLN A 218 2.90 27.25 4.63
C GLN A 218 1.53 27.69 4.11
N LEU A 219 1.22 28.97 4.27
CA LEU A 219 0.06 29.59 3.65
C LEU A 219 0.19 29.41 2.13
N GLN A 220 -0.77 28.74 1.52
CA GLN A 220 -0.92 28.82 0.07
C GLN A 220 -1.33 30.28 -0.22
N LEU A 221 -0.41 31.04 -0.76
CA LEU A 221 -0.76 32.24 -1.50
C LEU A 221 -1.51 31.77 -2.76
N ILE A 222 -2.83 31.95 -2.72
CA ILE A 222 -3.73 31.75 -3.87
C ILE A 222 -3.59 32.99 -4.75
#